data_9c372b7c3247be6b4a7dacd655fa2590
#
_entry.id   9c372b7c3247be6b4a7dacd655fa2590
#
_cell.length_a   1.000
_cell.length_b   1.000
_cell.length_c   1.000
_cell.angle_alpha   90.00
_cell.angle_beta   90.00
_cell.angle_gamma   90.00
#
_symmetry.space_group_name_H-M   'P 1'
#
loop_
_entity.id
_entity.type
_entity.pdbx_description
1 polymer ?
#
loop_
_entity_poly.entity_id
_entity_poly.type
_entity_poly.pdbx_seq_one_letter_code
_entity_poly.pdbx_strand_id
1 'polypeptide(L)'
;MSVDHSGHRQRLKRAYREDGLLSFSPHEVIELMLYPVLPRRDINELAHEISDKLGGVSGALSTGKEEILRAGFSETVANALTAYGECVRSYRESSVSEGRFVRTRGEKAAVTEEFGSVPIPRAVLLSPAREVIAVLEIPKEDKVRFLCERVLSYDAASVMIVGEENVEEIRAALEKIDCRVEL
;
A
#
# COMPACT_ATOMS: atom_id res chain seq x y z
N MET A 1 -30.46 -11.74 26.76
CA MET A 1 -30.24 -10.31 27.08
C MET A 1 -29.59 -9.69 25.83
N SER A 2 -30.33 -8.87 25.11
CA SER A 2 -29.79 -8.11 23.98
C SER A 2 -28.91 -7.03 24.55
N VAL A 3 -27.59 -7.15 24.35
CA VAL A 3 -26.63 -6.09 24.68
C VAL A 3 -26.95 -4.92 23.75
N ASP A 4 -27.23 -3.75 24.33
CA ASP A 4 -27.52 -2.53 23.56
C ASP A 4 -26.23 -2.06 22.84
N HIS A 5 -26.06 -2.48 21.59
CA HIS A 5 -24.93 -2.15 20.75
C HIS A 5 -25.02 -0.73 20.14
N SER A 6 -26.15 -0.03 20.32
CA SER A 6 -26.34 1.32 19.76
C SER A 6 -25.36 2.35 20.33
N GLY A 7 -24.91 2.16 21.56
CA GLY A 7 -23.93 3.02 22.23
C GLY A 7 -22.46 2.76 21.86
N HIS A 8 -22.10 1.53 21.43
CA HIS A 8 -20.71 1.16 21.16
C HIS A 8 -20.12 1.96 19.98
N ARG A 9 -20.80 1.99 18.85
CA ARG A 9 -20.37 2.75 17.66
C ARG A 9 -20.17 4.25 17.95
N GLN A 10 -21.04 4.85 18.78
CA GLN A 10 -20.89 6.25 19.16
C GLN A 10 -19.71 6.47 20.10
N ARG A 11 -19.49 5.56 21.05
CA ARG A 11 -18.33 5.60 21.95
C ARG A 11 -17.02 5.51 21.16
N LEU A 12 -16.94 4.56 20.24
CA LEU A 12 -15.74 4.38 19.40
C LEU A 12 -15.45 5.62 18.55
N LYS A 13 -16.47 6.19 17.91
CA LYS A 13 -16.32 7.45 17.16
C LYS A 13 -15.91 8.64 18.02
N ARG A 14 -16.36 8.69 19.26
CA ARG A 14 -15.95 9.74 20.20
C ARG A 14 -14.51 9.55 20.63
N ALA A 15 -14.10 8.36 21.03
CA ALA A 15 -12.74 8.03 21.37
C ALA A 15 -11.78 8.39 20.21
N TYR A 16 -12.15 8.07 18.97
CA TYR A 16 -11.35 8.45 17.80
C TYR A 16 -11.17 9.97 17.66
N ARG A 17 -12.21 10.76 17.95
CA ARG A 17 -12.13 12.23 17.86
C ARG A 17 -11.26 12.84 18.98
N GLU A 18 -11.23 12.21 20.15
CA GLU A 18 -10.48 12.68 21.33
C GLU A 18 -9.02 12.26 21.27
N ASP A 19 -8.72 10.99 20.93
CA ASP A 19 -7.40 10.37 21.09
C ASP A 19 -6.80 9.80 19.78
N GLY A 20 -7.52 9.88 18.66
CA GLY A 20 -7.12 9.23 17.41
C GLY A 20 -7.17 7.70 17.53
N LEU A 21 -6.19 7.02 16.91
CA LEU A 21 -6.13 5.54 16.90
C LEU A 21 -5.21 4.96 17.99
N LEU A 22 -4.60 5.78 18.84
CA LEU A 22 -3.54 5.36 19.78
C LEU A 22 -3.98 4.27 20.77
N SER A 23 -5.24 4.30 21.20
CA SER A 23 -5.79 3.36 22.18
C SER A 23 -6.60 2.22 21.56
N PHE A 24 -6.69 2.17 20.23
CA PHE A 24 -7.56 1.22 19.52
C PHE A 24 -6.88 -0.13 19.35
N SER A 25 -7.61 -1.19 19.68
CA SER A 25 -7.25 -2.55 19.30
C SER A 25 -7.42 -2.77 17.79
N PRO A 26 -6.78 -3.79 17.20
CA PRO A 26 -6.87 -4.05 15.76
C PRO A 26 -8.31 -4.18 15.24
N HIS A 27 -9.19 -4.88 15.96
CA HIS A 27 -10.59 -5.02 15.54
C HIS A 27 -11.37 -3.70 15.62
N GLU A 28 -11.10 -2.83 16.60
CA GLU A 28 -11.75 -1.51 16.70
C GLU A 28 -11.33 -0.58 15.54
N VAL A 29 -10.08 -0.67 15.07
CA VAL A 29 -9.64 0.03 13.85
C VAL A 29 -10.40 -0.47 12.64
N ILE A 30 -10.55 -1.80 12.50
CA ILE A 30 -11.31 -2.42 11.41
C ILE A 30 -12.80 -2.02 11.48
N GLU A 31 -13.42 -1.98 12.67
CA GLU A 31 -14.76 -1.46 12.84
C GLU A 31 -14.89 -0.03 12.31
N LEU A 32 -13.96 0.84 12.71
CA LEU A 32 -13.97 2.24 12.32
C LEU A 32 -13.86 2.40 10.78
N MET A 33 -13.02 1.59 10.15
CA MET A 33 -12.87 1.55 8.69
C MET A 33 -14.15 1.09 7.99
N LEU A 34 -14.88 0.14 8.56
CA LEU A 34 -16.08 -0.42 7.95
C LEU A 34 -17.37 0.37 8.25
N TYR A 35 -17.37 1.30 9.19
CA TYR A 35 -18.56 2.10 9.51
C TYR A 35 -19.16 2.88 8.33
N PRO A 36 -18.40 3.47 7.41
CA PRO A 36 -18.96 4.12 6.23
C PRO A 36 -19.61 3.13 5.25
N VAL A 37 -19.05 1.92 5.17
CA VAL A 37 -19.40 0.91 4.18
C VAL A 37 -20.60 0.06 4.63
N LEU A 38 -20.70 -0.18 5.94
CA LEU A 38 -21.77 -0.97 6.57
C LEU A 38 -22.57 -0.10 7.56
N PRO A 39 -23.36 0.86 7.05
CA PRO A 39 -24.13 1.74 7.91
C PRO A 39 -25.23 0.95 8.65
N ARG A 40 -25.51 1.33 9.91
CA ARG A 40 -26.60 0.79 10.73
C ARG A 40 -26.49 -0.70 11.08
N ARG A 41 -25.35 -1.35 10.86
CA ARG A 41 -25.09 -2.73 11.27
C ARG A 41 -24.18 -2.75 12.50
N ASP A 42 -24.43 -3.70 13.38
CA ASP A 42 -23.42 -4.09 14.35
C ASP A 42 -22.34 -4.89 13.60
N ILE A 43 -21.12 -4.46 13.70
CA ILE A 43 -19.99 -5.04 12.97
C ILE A 43 -18.85 -5.44 13.92
N ASN A 44 -19.08 -5.43 15.22
CA ASN A 44 -18.06 -5.79 16.20
C ASN A 44 -17.58 -7.23 16.01
N GLU A 45 -18.50 -8.19 15.93
CA GLU A 45 -18.15 -9.60 15.68
C GLU A 45 -17.48 -9.79 14.33
N LEU A 46 -17.96 -9.09 13.29
CA LEU A 46 -17.34 -9.11 11.97
C LEU A 46 -15.90 -8.57 11.99
N ALA A 47 -15.65 -7.50 12.72
CA ALA A 47 -14.33 -6.90 12.83
C ALA A 47 -13.36 -7.80 13.61
N HIS A 48 -13.82 -8.49 14.64
CA HIS A 48 -13.04 -9.53 15.31
C HIS A 48 -12.69 -10.67 14.35
N GLU A 49 -13.67 -11.19 13.61
CA GLU A 49 -13.46 -12.27 12.64
C GLU A 49 -12.48 -11.87 11.53
N ILE A 50 -12.55 -10.63 11.02
CA ILE A 50 -11.59 -10.09 10.04
C ILE A 50 -10.19 -10.02 10.65
N SER A 51 -10.08 -9.46 11.87
CA SER A 51 -8.81 -9.35 12.58
C SER A 51 -8.14 -10.70 12.78
N ASP A 52 -8.90 -11.70 13.19
CA ASP A 52 -8.40 -13.04 13.49
C ASP A 52 -8.01 -13.80 12.21
N LYS A 53 -8.85 -13.77 11.18
CA LYS A 53 -8.60 -14.50 9.93
C LYS A 53 -7.54 -13.87 9.04
N LEU A 54 -7.46 -12.54 9.02
CA LEU A 54 -6.54 -11.82 8.12
C LEU A 54 -5.27 -11.32 8.82
N GLY A 55 -5.14 -11.47 10.14
CA GLY A 55 -3.95 -11.05 10.88
C GLY A 55 -3.91 -9.56 11.23
N GLY A 56 -5.03 -9.06 11.75
CA GLY A 56 -5.18 -7.68 12.21
C GLY A 56 -5.30 -6.67 11.07
N VAL A 57 -5.06 -5.39 11.38
CA VAL A 57 -5.18 -4.28 10.41
C VAL A 57 -4.22 -4.44 9.24
N SER A 58 -2.97 -4.81 9.51
CA SER A 58 -1.96 -4.96 8.46
C SER A 58 -2.36 -6.05 7.45
N GLY A 59 -2.78 -7.21 7.94
CA GLY A 59 -3.26 -8.29 7.09
C GLY A 59 -4.53 -7.92 6.33
N ALA A 60 -5.50 -7.28 6.99
CA ALA A 60 -6.73 -6.82 6.35
C ALA A 60 -6.48 -5.85 5.17
N LEU A 61 -5.43 -5.00 5.26
CA LEU A 61 -5.06 -4.04 4.22
C LEU A 61 -4.10 -4.59 3.15
N SER A 62 -3.43 -5.72 3.42
CA SER A 62 -2.50 -6.34 2.47
C SER A 62 -3.07 -7.54 1.72
N THR A 63 -4.14 -8.14 2.24
CA THR A 63 -4.80 -9.31 1.63
C THR A 63 -5.55 -8.91 0.37
N GLY A 64 -5.36 -9.67 -0.71
CA GLY A 64 -6.05 -9.45 -1.98
C GLY A 64 -7.55 -9.77 -1.92
N LYS A 65 -8.34 -9.10 -2.78
CA LYS A 65 -9.82 -9.27 -2.84
C LYS A 65 -10.26 -10.72 -2.88
N GLU A 66 -9.65 -11.53 -3.74
CA GLU A 66 -9.99 -12.95 -3.93
C GLU A 66 -9.81 -13.79 -2.66
N GLU A 67 -8.77 -13.48 -1.90
CA GLU A 67 -8.46 -14.18 -0.66
C GLU A 67 -9.42 -13.77 0.45
N ILE A 68 -9.79 -12.49 0.53
CA ILE A 68 -10.82 -12.00 1.46
C ILE A 68 -12.17 -12.68 1.18
N LEU A 69 -12.54 -12.83 -0.10
CA LEU A 69 -13.75 -13.57 -0.50
C LEU A 69 -13.67 -15.05 -0.12
N ARG A 70 -12.50 -15.70 -0.34
CA ARG A 70 -12.28 -17.11 0.06
C ARG A 70 -12.32 -17.31 1.57
N ALA A 71 -11.96 -16.30 2.36
CA ALA A 71 -12.10 -16.31 3.82
C ALA A 71 -13.57 -16.20 4.30
N GLY A 72 -14.52 -16.02 3.37
CA GLY A 72 -15.97 -16.01 3.64
C GLY A 72 -16.57 -14.62 3.86
N PHE A 73 -15.84 -13.55 3.62
CA PHE A 73 -16.35 -12.18 3.75
C PHE A 73 -17.13 -11.74 2.51
N SER A 74 -18.06 -10.80 2.71
CA SER A 74 -18.89 -10.27 1.62
C SER A 74 -18.06 -9.44 0.64
N GLU A 75 -18.56 -9.34 -0.60
CA GLU A 75 -17.91 -8.51 -1.65
C GLU A 75 -17.79 -7.04 -1.21
N THR A 76 -18.76 -6.51 -0.49
CA THR A 76 -18.71 -5.14 0.06
C THR A 76 -17.53 -4.95 1.01
N VAL A 77 -17.27 -5.93 1.89
CA VAL A 77 -16.14 -5.91 2.83
C VAL A 77 -14.82 -6.06 2.04
N ALA A 78 -14.77 -7.00 1.11
CA ALA A 78 -13.58 -7.25 0.31
C ALA A 78 -13.19 -6.01 -0.51
N ASN A 79 -14.15 -5.38 -1.19
CA ASN A 79 -13.90 -4.16 -1.96
C ASN A 79 -13.41 -3.01 -1.07
N ALA A 80 -14.00 -2.83 0.11
CA ALA A 80 -13.60 -1.76 1.02
C ALA A 80 -12.19 -1.94 1.55
N LEU A 81 -11.85 -3.14 2.06
CA LEU A 81 -10.53 -3.43 2.59
C LEU A 81 -9.44 -3.33 1.52
N THR A 82 -9.71 -3.86 0.31
CA THR A 82 -8.78 -3.75 -0.83
C THR A 82 -8.56 -2.29 -1.22
N ALA A 83 -9.63 -1.48 -1.33
CA ALA A 83 -9.51 -0.06 -1.67
C ALA A 83 -8.71 0.72 -0.60
N TYR A 84 -8.95 0.47 0.69
CA TYR A 84 -8.16 1.09 1.75
C TYR A 84 -6.68 0.66 1.69
N GLY A 85 -6.41 -0.62 1.43
CA GLY A 85 -5.05 -1.13 1.24
C GLY A 85 -4.33 -0.45 0.08
N GLU A 86 -5.01 -0.26 -1.05
CA GLU A 86 -4.48 0.45 -2.21
C GLU A 86 -4.22 1.94 -1.90
N CYS A 87 -5.12 2.60 -1.18
CA CYS A 87 -4.91 3.99 -0.74
C CYS A 87 -3.67 4.13 0.15
N VAL A 88 -3.50 3.23 1.13
CA VAL A 88 -2.32 3.22 2.01
C VAL A 88 -1.03 2.98 1.22
N ARG A 89 -1.06 2.07 0.26
CA ARG A 89 0.08 1.78 -0.62
C ARG A 89 0.43 3.01 -1.46
N SER A 90 -0.55 3.58 -2.15
CA SER A 90 -0.37 4.78 -2.96
C SER A 90 0.17 5.97 -2.13
N TYR A 91 -0.36 6.17 -0.93
CA TYR A 91 0.16 7.20 -0.01
C TYR A 91 1.63 6.95 0.36
N ARG A 92 2.00 5.72 0.71
CA ARG A 92 3.39 5.38 1.02
C ARG A 92 4.32 5.58 -0.18
N GLU A 93 3.89 5.17 -1.36
CA GLU A 93 4.63 5.34 -2.61
C GLU A 93 4.87 6.82 -2.93
N SER A 94 3.87 7.68 -2.73
CA SER A 94 3.96 9.11 -3.00
C SER A 94 4.67 9.90 -1.91
N SER A 95 4.49 9.56 -0.63
CA SER A 95 5.05 10.32 0.49
C SER A 95 6.58 10.24 0.60
N VAL A 96 7.20 9.20 0.05
CA VAL A 96 8.67 9.05 0.01
C VAL A 96 9.29 9.96 -1.06
N SER A 97 8.49 10.52 -1.96
CA SER A 97 8.96 11.22 -3.16
C SER A 97 8.91 12.74 -3.08
N GLU A 98 8.17 13.35 -2.14
CA GLU A 98 7.93 14.80 -2.12
C GLU A 98 9.23 15.63 -2.10
N GLY A 99 9.48 16.35 -3.21
CA GLY A 99 10.59 17.30 -3.33
C GLY A 99 11.97 16.67 -3.43
N ARG A 100 12.09 15.36 -3.61
CA ARG A 100 13.36 14.65 -3.71
C ARG A 100 13.82 14.55 -5.16
N PHE A 101 15.10 14.86 -5.41
CA PHE A 101 15.71 14.78 -6.73
C PHE A 101 16.88 13.79 -6.73
N VAL A 102 17.14 13.19 -7.91
CA VAL A 102 18.29 12.30 -8.16
C VAL A 102 19.05 12.82 -9.37
N ARG A 103 19.63 14.01 -9.25
CA ARG A 103 20.35 14.73 -10.32
C ARG A 103 21.84 14.50 -10.27
N THR A 104 22.38 14.31 -9.07
CA THR A 104 23.82 14.16 -8.84
C THR A 104 24.19 12.72 -8.47
N ARG A 105 25.47 12.40 -8.64
CA ARG A 105 26.02 11.10 -8.22
C ARG A 105 25.85 10.87 -6.69
N GLY A 106 25.97 11.93 -5.90
CA GLY A 106 25.78 11.85 -4.44
C GLY A 106 24.35 11.54 -4.05
N GLU A 107 23.37 12.20 -4.69
CA GLU A 107 21.95 11.91 -4.46
C GLU A 107 21.57 10.49 -4.87
N LYS A 108 22.12 10.00 -5.99
CA LYS A 108 21.97 8.62 -6.44
C LYS A 108 22.53 7.64 -5.41
N ALA A 109 23.73 7.87 -4.92
CA ALA A 109 24.36 7.02 -3.91
C ALA A 109 23.54 7.00 -2.61
N ALA A 110 23.01 8.14 -2.15
CA ALA A 110 22.16 8.22 -0.98
C ALA A 110 20.86 7.41 -1.12
N VAL A 111 20.22 7.48 -2.28
CA VAL A 111 19.02 6.67 -2.59
C VAL A 111 19.36 5.18 -2.62
N THR A 112 20.49 4.82 -3.21
CA THR A 112 20.94 3.42 -3.29
C THR A 112 21.28 2.88 -1.90
N GLU A 113 21.91 3.65 -1.04
CA GLU A 113 22.23 3.26 0.34
C GLU A 113 20.97 3.09 1.18
N GLU A 114 20.04 4.05 1.11
CA GLU A 114 18.79 4.03 1.86
C GLU A 114 17.93 2.81 1.53
N PHE A 115 17.72 2.55 0.24
CA PHE A 115 16.86 1.45 -0.20
C PHE A 115 17.59 0.12 -0.37
N GLY A 116 18.89 0.12 -0.56
CA GLY A 116 19.70 -1.10 -0.68
C GLY A 116 19.89 -1.84 0.64
N SER A 117 19.67 -1.18 1.78
CA SER A 117 19.69 -1.83 3.10
C SER A 117 18.45 -2.68 3.40
N VAL A 118 17.41 -2.59 2.57
CA VAL A 118 16.16 -3.33 2.74
C VAL A 118 16.20 -4.58 1.86
N PRO A 119 15.80 -5.77 2.38
CA PRO A 119 15.88 -7.03 1.63
C PRO A 119 14.90 -7.17 0.46
N ILE A 120 14.04 -6.17 0.24
CA ILE A 120 13.04 -6.16 -0.83
C ILE A 120 13.54 -5.21 -1.93
N PRO A 121 13.69 -5.69 -3.18
CA PRO A 121 14.09 -4.84 -4.30
C PRO A 121 13.12 -3.69 -4.53
N ARG A 122 13.65 -2.52 -4.89
CA ARG A 122 12.85 -1.30 -5.10
C ARG A 122 13.12 -0.65 -6.45
N ALA A 123 12.06 -0.07 -7.01
CA ALA A 123 12.11 0.76 -8.19
C ALA A 123 11.79 2.21 -7.80
N VAL A 124 12.72 3.12 -8.06
CA VAL A 124 12.56 4.55 -7.88
C VAL A 124 12.20 5.17 -9.22
N LEU A 125 10.96 5.61 -9.37
CA LEU A 125 10.45 6.24 -10.59
C LEU A 125 10.84 7.71 -10.61
N LEU A 126 11.36 8.18 -11.74
CA LEU A 126 11.87 9.55 -11.90
C LEU A 126 11.16 10.26 -13.05
N SER A 127 10.82 11.53 -12.82
CA SER A 127 10.33 12.47 -13.85
C SER A 127 11.47 12.84 -14.83
N PRO A 128 11.15 13.48 -15.96
CA PRO A 128 12.17 14.07 -16.83
C PRO A 128 13.11 15.05 -16.12
N ALA A 129 12.62 15.73 -15.07
CA ALA A 129 13.39 16.66 -14.24
C ALA A 129 14.24 15.95 -13.17
N ARG A 130 14.19 14.61 -13.12
CA ARG A 130 14.90 13.77 -12.14
C ARG A 130 14.36 13.91 -10.72
N GLU A 131 13.11 14.31 -10.59
CA GLU A 131 12.37 14.27 -9.35
C GLU A 131 11.85 12.85 -9.09
N VAL A 132 11.94 12.39 -7.86
CA VAL A 132 11.37 11.10 -7.46
C VAL A 132 9.85 11.22 -7.47
N ILE A 133 9.19 10.44 -8.33
CA ILE A 133 7.73 10.41 -8.44
C ILE A 133 7.14 9.39 -7.46
N ALA A 134 7.78 8.22 -7.39
CA ALA A 134 7.35 7.13 -6.53
C ALA A 134 8.52 6.19 -6.21
N VAL A 135 8.40 5.48 -5.09
CA VAL A 135 9.30 4.37 -4.73
C VAL A 135 8.46 3.13 -4.53
N LEU A 136 8.66 2.13 -5.38
CA LEU A 136 7.85 0.93 -5.45
C LEU A 136 8.63 -0.29 -4.95
N GLU A 137 7.96 -1.19 -4.26
CA GLU A 137 8.49 -2.52 -3.98
C GLU A 137 8.32 -3.39 -5.22
N ILE A 138 9.40 -4.03 -5.68
CA ILE A 138 9.36 -4.92 -6.85
C ILE A 138 8.87 -6.29 -6.39
N PRO A 139 7.74 -6.80 -6.93
CA PRO A 139 7.24 -8.12 -6.57
C PRO A 139 8.17 -9.21 -7.08
N LYS A 140 8.14 -10.39 -6.46
CA LYS A 140 8.94 -11.55 -6.90
C LYS A 140 8.46 -12.12 -8.23
N GLU A 141 7.13 -12.10 -8.45
CA GLU A 141 6.48 -12.61 -9.65
C GLU A 141 6.01 -11.44 -10.53
N ASP A 142 5.95 -11.66 -11.84
CA ASP A 142 5.47 -10.69 -12.85
C ASP A 142 6.11 -9.29 -12.76
N LYS A 143 7.35 -9.20 -12.27
CA LYS A 143 8.06 -7.94 -12.02
C LYS A 143 8.16 -7.04 -13.25
N VAL A 144 8.37 -7.61 -14.43
CA VAL A 144 8.45 -6.86 -15.69
C VAL A 144 7.11 -6.20 -16.01
N ARG A 145 6.04 -6.96 -15.98
CA ARG A 145 4.68 -6.47 -16.24
C ARG A 145 4.32 -5.39 -15.21
N PHE A 146 4.53 -5.67 -13.94
CA PHE A 146 4.29 -4.71 -12.86
C PHE A 146 4.99 -3.38 -13.11
N LEU A 147 6.30 -3.40 -13.42
CA LEU A 147 7.06 -2.19 -13.65
C LEU A 147 6.61 -1.44 -14.91
N CYS A 148 6.31 -2.12 -16.00
CA CYS A 148 5.78 -1.48 -17.20
C CYS A 148 4.45 -0.77 -16.93
N GLU A 149 3.51 -1.42 -16.24
CA GLU A 149 2.21 -0.83 -15.86
C GLU A 149 2.42 0.40 -14.96
N ARG A 150 3.33 0.34 -13.99
CA ARG A 150 3.61 1.47 -13.08
C ARG A 150 4.31 2.63 -13.77
N VAL A 151 5.33 2.36 -14.59
CA VAL A 151 6.01 3.40 -15.37
C VAL A 151 5.03 4.17 -16.23
N LEU A 152 4.14 3.49 -16.93
CA LEU A 152 3.10 4.13 -17.76
C LEU A 152 2.08 4.88 -16.90
N SER A 153 1.65 4.32 -15.78
CA SER A 153 0.68 4.96 -14.87
C SER A 153 1.20 6.25 -14.23
N TYR A 154 2.50 6.32 -13.93
CA TYR A 154 3.14 7.48 -13.33
C TYR A 154 3.79 8.43 -14.35
N ASP A 155 3.74 8.11 -15.64
CA ASP A 155 4.43 8.85 -16.71
C ASP A 155 5.92 9.05 -16.40
N ALA A 156 6.57 8.00 -15.91
CA ALA A 156 7.96 8.06 -15.47
C ALA A 156 8.92 8.02 -16.67
N ALA A 157 9.89 8.95 -16.71
CA ALA A 157 10.89 9.03 -17.77
C ALA A 157 12.07 8.06 -17.55
N SER A 158 12.38 7.76 -16.30
CA SER A 158 13.41 6.78 -15.95
C SER A 158 13.11 6.07 -14.64
N VAL A 159 13.72 4.90 -14.47
CA VAL A 159 13.61 4.06 -13.27
C VAL A 159 15.01 3.72 -12.77
N MET A 160 15.26 3.96 -11.49
CA MET A 160 16.44 3.43 -10.81
C MET A 160 16.03 2.17 -10.03
N ILE A 161 16.73 1.07 -10.27
CA ILE A 161 16.45 -0.22 -9.63
C ILE A 161 17.52 -0.47 -8.57
N VAL A 162 17.04 -0.79 -7.34
CA VAL A 162 17.89 -1.03 -6.18
C VAL A 162 17.60 -2.40 -5.60
N GLY A 163 18.63 -3.21 -5.37
CA GLY A 163 18.51 -4.52 -4.72
C GLY A 163 17.99 -5.66 -5.61
N GLU A 164 17.88 -5.47 -6.92
CA GLU A 164 17.52 -6.53 -7.89
C GLU A 164 18.78 -6.95 -8.68
N GLU A 165 19.08 -8.24 -8.70
CA GLU A 165 20.29 -8.77 -9.36
C GLU A 165 20.10 -8.96 -10.87
N ASN A 166 18.89 -9.33 -11.30
CA ASN A 166 18.59 -9.60 -12.72
C ASN A 166 17.77 -8.48 -13.34
N VAL A 167 18.43 -7.45 -13.81
CA VAL A 167 17.83 -6.21 -14.33
C VAL A 167 17.69 -6.21 -15.85
N GLU A 168 18.36 -7.10 -16.57
CA GLU A 168 18.43 -7.06 -18.04
C GLU A 168 17.08 -7.25 -18.72
N GLU A 169 16.25 -8.16 -18.22
CA GLU A 169 14.91 -8.39 -18.75
C GLU A 169 14.00 -7.18 -18.51
N ILE A 170 14.10 -6.58 -17.32
CA ILE A 170 13.36 -5.36 -16.95
C ILE A 170 13.79 -4.21 -17.86
N ARG A 171 15.13 -4.02 -18.05
CA ARG A 171 15.67 -2.99 -18.92
C ARG A 171 15.15 -3.12 -20.34
N ALA A 172 15.27 -4.32 -20.94
CA ALA A 172 14.82 -4.57 -22.28
C ALA A 172 13.32 -4.33 -22.51
N ALA A 173 12.52 -4.53 -21.47
CA ALA A 173 11.08 -4.26 -21.53
C ALA A 173 10.76 -2.77 -21.38
N LEU A 174 11.40 -2.06 -20.43
CA LEU A 174 11.17 -0.65 -20.18
C LEU A 174 11.69 0.26 -21.30
N GLU A 175 12.78 -0.11 -21.94
CA GLU A 175 13.30 0.61 -23.11
C GLU A 175 12.33 0.59 -24.31
N LYS A 176 11.49 -0.45 -24.45
CA LYS A 176 10.47 -0.50 -25.50
C LYS A 176 9.33 0.50 -25.29
N ILE A 177 9.19 1.03 -24.08
CA ILE A 177 8.19 2.06 -23.74
C ILE A 177 8.86 3.40 -23.40
N ASP A 178 10.05 3.65 -23.98
CA ASP A 178 10.83 4.88 -23.82
C ASP A 178 11.21 5.23 -22.38
N CYS A 179 11.25 4.27 -21.47
CA CYS A 179 11.68 4.47 -20.10
C CYS A 179 13.12 3.96 -19.89
N ARG A 180 14.01 4.81 -19.39
CA ARG A 180 15.41 4.47 -19.13
C ARG A 180 15.57 3.75 -17.80
N VAL A 181 16.37 2.68 -17.78
CA VAL A 181 16.75 2.00 -16.55
C VAL A 181 18.13 2.46 -16.11
N GLU A 182 18.23 2.91 -14.88
CA GLU A 182 19.47 3.33 -14.22
C GLU A 182 19.85 2.33 -13.12
N LEU A 183 21.11 2.05 -13.02
CA LEU A 183 21.71 1.17 -12.01
C LEU A 183 22.52 1.98 -11.01
#